data_4afb3662d42027022c0200a5c5ef3c46
#
_entry.id   4afb3662d42027022c0200a5c5ef3c46
#
_cell.length_a   1.000
_cell.length_b   1.000
_cell.length_c   1.000
_cell.angle_alpha   90.00
_cell.angle_beta   90.00
_cell.angle_gamma   90.00
#
_symmetry.space_group_name_H-M   'P 1'
#
loop_
_entity.id
_entity.type
_entity.pdbx_description
1 polymer ?
#
loop_
_entity_poly.entity_id
_entity_poly.type
_entity_poly.pdbx_seq_one_letter_code
_entity_poly.pdbx_strand_id
1 'polypeptide(L)'
;GYVTTQVVITGTNFGDRTEAVKVFFGEVQAEKVLDCKNNRIVVEVPETAASGELSLQIYNKKVENIAHYTVLATPRVITVTSDSEDGEGVADAGDKVTIKGENFGVNAADISVSFNGTPAEFQLVDETTIIATTPQGYATGNVIVTIHGYEMIGSAMFNPNSKGDVTVLYLENYGTGFRKADPAEGAFNKQWYTPAIWIGNAASADFNMALQDVGDTFLAFQVGWQKAAYNNGKLYQATTLRKGTYRLEV
;
A
#
# COMPACT_ATOMS: atom_id res chain seq x y z
N GLY A 1 13.90 -12.68 -8.35
CA GLY A 1 12.65 -12.09 -7.83
C GLY A 1 12.77 -11.69 -6.38
N TYR A 2 11.70 -11.19 -5.79
CA TYR A 2 11.67 -10.72 -4.41
C TYR A 2 11.25 -11.83 -3.45
N VAL A 3 11.61 -11.72 -2.17
CA VAL A 3 11.05 -12.55 -1.10
C VAL A 3 9.53 -12.36 -1.01
N THR A 4 8.81 -13.35 -0.48
CA THR A 4 7.34 -13.40 -0.36
C THR A 4 6.55 -13.34 -1.68
N THR A 5 7.23 -13.31 -2.83
CA THR A 5 6.56 -13.41 -4.14
C THR A 5 6.39 -14.87 -4.57
N GLN A 6 5.57 -15.09 -5.59
CA GLN A 6 5.33 -16.44 -6.11
C GLN A 6 6.31 -16.79 -7.23
N VAL A 7 6.84 -18.00 -7.17
CA VAL A 7 7.64 -18.60 -8.24
C VAL A 7 6.90 -19.81 -8.80
N VAL A 8 6.91 -19.91 -10.12
CA VAL A 8 6.36 -21.04 -10.86
C VAL A 8 7.51 -21.93 -11.35
N ILE A 9 7.52 -23.19 -10.92
CA ILE A 9 8.44 -24.21 -11.40
C ILE A 9 7.69 -25.09 -12.40
N THR A 10 8.20 -25.18 -13.60
CA THR A 10 7.62 -26.04 -14.66
C THR A 10 8.47 -27.28 -14.89
N GLY A 11 7.84 -28.38 -15.18
CA GLY A 11 8.52 -29.66 -15.38
C GLY A 11 7.57 -30.79 -15.68
N THR A 12 7.86 -32.02 -15.25
CA THR A 12 6.99 -33.18 -15.44
C THR A 12 7.04 -34.09 -14.25
N ASN A 13 5.94 -34.85 -14.04
CA ASN A 13 5.82 -35.86 -12.99
C ASN A 13 5.91 -35.31 -11.55
N PHE A 14 5.42 -34.09 -11.33
CA PHE A 14 5.36 -33.49 -10.00
C PHE A 14 4.24 -34.09 -9.12
N GLY A 15 3.23 -34.70 -9.74
CA GLY A 15 2.02 -35.15 -9.04
C GLY A 15 1.01 -34.01 -8.85
N ASP A 16 0.14 -34.15 -7.85
CA ASP A 16 -0.98 -33.24 -7.59
C ASP A 16 -1.14 -32.88 -6.10
N ARG A 17 -0.12 -33.17 -5.29
CA ARG A 17 -0.16 -32.99 -3.82
C ARG A 17 0.88 -32.00 -3.36
N THR A 18 0.45 -30.88 -2.83
CA THR A 18 1.34 -29.84 -2.29
C THR A 18 2.14 -30.33 -1.09
N GLU A 19 1.55 -31.16 -0.23
CA GLU A 19 2.17 -31.73 0.96
C GLU A 19 3.32 -32.74 0.65
N ALA A 20 3.35 -33.25 -0.58
CA ALA A 20 4.42 -34.15 -1.02
C ALA A 20 5.63 -33.39 -1.59
N VAL A 21 5.52 -32.06 -1.75
CA VAL A 21 6.52 -31.22 -2.41
C VAL A 21 7.23 -30.34 -1.40
N LYS A 22 8.55 -30.31 -1.49
CA LYS A 22 9.40 -29.33 -0.79
C LYS A 22 10.29 -28.64 -1.80
N VAL A 23 10.32 -27.33 -1.74
CA VAL A 23 11.18 -26.49 -2.58
C VAL A 23 12.18 -25.78 -1.67
N PHE A 24 13.44 -25.79 -2.08
CA PHE A 24 14.51 -25.17 -1.33
C PHE A 24 15.14 -24.05 -2.17
N PHE A 25 15.31 -22.88 -1.55
CA PHE A 25 16.05 -21.75 -2.06
C PHE A 25 17.41 -21.74 -1.36
N GLY A 26 18.43 -22.33 -1.98
CA GLY A 26 19.66 -22.70 -1.28
C GLY A 26 19.35 -23.67 -0.14
N GLU A 27 19.70 -23.30 1.08
CA GLU A 27 19.43 -24.10 2.29
C GLU A 27 18.05 -23.86 2.92
N VAL A 28 17.31 -22.83 2.44
CA VAL A 28 16.04 -22.42 3.03
C VAL A 28 14.88 -23.14 2.37
N GLN A 29 14.13 -23.94 3.13
CA GLN A 29 12.92 -24.59 2.63
C GLN A 29 11.78 -23.57 2.58
N ALA A 30 11.07 -23.55 1.46
CA ALA A 30 9.83 -22.78 1.33
C ALA A 30 8.75 -23.35 2.27
N GLU A 31 8.13 -22.48 3.04
CA GLU A 31 7.06 -22.83 3.97
C GLU A 31 5.73 -23.11 3.27
N LYS A 32 5.49 -22.42 2.14
CA LYS A 32 4.22 -22.46 1.42
C LYS A 32 4.40 -22.95 -0.02
N VAL A 33 3.94 -24.15 -0.31
CA VAL A 33 3.67 -24.63 -1.65
C VAL A 33 2.19 -24.35 -1.93
N LEU A 34 1.90 -23.41 -2.82
CA LEU A 34 0.57 -22.86 -3.04
C LEU A 34 -0.27 -23.70 -4.00
N ASP A 35 0.37 -24.34 -5.00
CA ASP A 35 -0.27 -25.21 -5.97
C ASP A 35 0.72 -26.27 -6.45
N CYS A 36 0.22 -27.48 -6.75
CA CYS A 36 0.98 -28.54 -7.38
C CYS A 36 0.11 -29.24 -8.42
N LYS A 37 0.60 -29.28 -9.63
CA LYS A 37 0.07 -30.06 -10.74
C LYS A 37 1.18 -30.89 -11.35
N ASN A 38 0.87 -31.90 -12.12
CA ASN A 38 1.85 -32.82 -12.70
C ASN A 38 2.99 -32.13 -13.47
N ASN A 39 2.76 -30.92 -13.97
CA ASN A 39 3.72 -30.16 -14.78
C ASN A 39 4.05 -28.74 -14.22
N ARG A 40 3.53 -28.40 -13.03
CA ARG A 40 3.65 -27.07 -12.48
C ARG A 40 3.60 -27.09 -10.96
N ILE A 41 4.50 -26.39 -10.32
CA ILE A 41 4.47 -26.08 -8.88
C ILE A 41 4.47 -24.57 -8.72
N VAL A 42 3.66 -24.05 -7.81
CA VAL A 42 3.67 -22.63 -7.38
C VAL A 42 4.10 -22.61 -5.93
N VAL A 43 5.14 -21.82 -5.65
CA VAL A 43 5.73 -21.73 -4.32
C VAL A 43 5.97 -20.26 -3.96
N GLU A 44 5.80 -19.90 -2.69
CA GLU A 44 6.19 -18.59 -2.18
C GLU A 44 7.66 -18.60 -1.80
N VAL A 45 8.40 -17.57 -2.24
CA VAL A 45 9.81 -17.40 -1.87
C VAL A 45 9.90 -17.09 -0.38
N PRO A 46 10.68 -17.84 0.39
CA PRO A 46 10.85 -17.57 1.83
C PRO A 46 11.35 -16.16 2.10
N GLU A 47 10.91 -15.56 3.19
CA GLU A 47 11.35 -14.23 3.63
C GLU A 47 12.88 -14.18 3.87
N THR A 48 13.44 -15.29 4.33
CA THR A 48 14.89 -15.44 4.62
C THR A 48 15.68 -16.04 3.48
N ALA A 49 15.07 -16.20 2.28
CA ALA A 49 15.78 -16.73 1.13
C ALA A 49 16.95 -15.82 0.71
N ALA A 50 18.04 -16.45 0.29
CA ALA A 50 19.16 -15.79 -0.35
C ALA A 50 19.29 -16.29 -1.80
N SER A 51 20.00 -15.53 -2.63
CA SER A 51 20.35 -15.97 -3.99
C SER A 51 21.12 -17.29 -3.95
N GLY A 52 20.75 -18.23 -4.80
CA GLY A 52 21.37 -19.55 -4.85
C GLY A 52 20.62 -20.53 -5.73
N GLU A 53 21.05 -21.78 -5.66
CA GLU A 53 20.47 -22.88 -6.43
C GLU A 53 19.14 -23.33 -5.81
N LEU A 54 18.15 -23.56 -6.66
CA LEU A 54 16.91 -24.19 -6.27
C LEU A 54 17.04 -25.70 -6.25
N SER A 55 16.44 -26.32 -5.26
CA SER A 55 16.28 -27.78 -5.17
C SER A 55 14.83 -28.15 -4.93
N LEU A 56 14.44 -29.28 -5.49
CA LEU A 56 13.08 -29.79 -5.39
C LEU A 56 13.10 -31.20 -4.80
N GLN A 57 12.27 -31.43 -3.81
CA GLN A 57 12.02 -32.79 -3.29
C GLN A 57 10.55 -33.13 -3.48
N ILE A 58 10.28 -34.30 -4.07
CA ILE A 58 8.94 -34.85 -4.20
C ILE A 58 8.94 -36.22 -3.51
N TYR A 59 8.14 -36.37 -2.48
CA TYR A 59 8.22 -37.48 -1.54
C TYR A 59 9.66 -37.62 -0.99
N ASN A 60 10.31 -38.74 -1.29
CA ASN A 60 11.68 -39.06 -0.84
C ASN A 60 12.74 -38.84 -1.91
N LYS A 61 12.36 -38.30 -3.08
CA LYS A 61 13.30 -38.03 -4.17
C LYS A 61 13.64 -36.56 -4.22
N LYS A 62 14.90 -36.21 -3.98
CA LYS A 62 15.46 -34.86 -4.10
C LYS A 62 16.18 -34.70 -5.43
N VAL A 63 15.96 -33.60 -6.11
CA VAL A 63 16.71 -33.15 -7.28
C VAL A 63 17.31 -31.80 -6.92
N GLU A 64 18.59 -31.70 -6.98
CA GLU A 64 19.35 -30.50 -6.63
C GLU A 64 19.68 -29.68 -7.88
N ASN A 65 19.90 -28.39 -7.70
CA ASN A 65 20.36 -27.46 -8.73
C ASN A 65 19.48 -27.45 -9.97
N ILE A 66 18.15 -27.42 -9.77
CA ILE A 66 17.18 -27.39 -10.87
C ILE A 66 17.17 -26.04 -11.60
N ALA A 67 17.52 -24.96 -10.92
CA ALA A 67 17.65 -23.61 -11.45
C ALA A 67 18.41 -22.72 -10.47
N HIS A 68 18.98 -21.62 -10.94
CA HIS A 68 19.50 -20.57 -10.10
C HIS A 68 18.39 -19.52 -9.84
N TYR A 69 18.22 -19.11 -8.58
CA TYR A 69 17.30 -18.05 -8.20
C TYR A 69 18.08 -16.87 -7.61
N THR A 70 17.86 -15.68 -8.19
CA THR A 70 18.43 -14.44 -7.67
C THR A 70 17.39 -13.71 -6.83
N VAL A 71 17.65 -13.56 -5.54
CA VAL A 71 16.85 -12.73 -4.64
C VAL A 71 17.25 -11.28 -4.87
N LEU A 72 16.28 -10.46 -5.22
CA LEU A 72 16.43 -9.02 -5.41
C LEU A 72 16.17 -8.28 -4.10
N ALA A 73 16.92 -7.22 -3.84
CA ALA A 73 16.64 -6.33 -2.73
C ALA A 73 15.27 -5.64 -2.96
N THR A 74 14.41 -5.69 -1.95
CA THR A 74 13.05 -5.14 -2.05
C THR A 74 13.11 -3.63 -2.30
N PRO A 75 12.49 -3.14 -3.38
CA PRO A 75 12.48 -1.72 -3.67
C PRO A 75 11.47 -1.00 -2.77
N ARG A 76 11.70 0.28 -2.54
CA ARG A 76 10.75 1.14 -1.86
C ARG A 76 10.81 2.58 -2.34
N VAL A 77 9.67 3.24 -2.41
CA VAL A 77 9.56 4.69 -2.60
C VAL A 77 9.62 5.36 -1.23
N ILE A 78 10.45 6.41 -1.10
CA ILE A 78 10.62 7.17 0.14
C ILE A 78 9.96 8.55 0.02
N THR A 79 10.24 9.27 -1.07
CA THR A 79 9.65 10.59 -1.33
C THR A 79 9.22 10.74 -2.77
N VAL A 80 8.18 11.54 -2.96
CA VAL A 80 7.69 11.96 -4.27
C VAL A 80 7.50 13.47 -4.22
N THR A 81 8.25 14.21 -5.02
CA THR A 81 8.25 15.69 -5.03
C THR A 81 8.06 16.20 -6.45
N SER A 82 7.26 17.25 -6.59
CA SER A 82 7.03 17.95 -7.85
C SER A 82 7.92 19.19 -7.96
N ASP A 83 8.30 19.55 -9.18
CA ASP A 83 8.94 20.82 -9.51
C ASP A 83 7.93 21.92 -9.87
N SER A 84 6.63 21.66 -9.67
CA SER A 84 5.56 22.61 -9.96
C SER A 84 5.68 23.91 -9.16
N GLU A 85 5.47 25.04 -9.83
CA GLU A 85 5.40 26.37 -9.18
C GLU A 85 4.18 26.49 -8.24
N ASP A 86 3.16 25.65 -8.41
CA ASP A 86 1.95 25.63 -7.58
C ASP A 86 2.15 25.00 -6.20
N GLY A 87 3.36 24.51 -5.93
CA GLY A 87 3.84 24.02 -4.65
C GLY A 87 3.91 22.50 -4.51
N GLU A 88 4.36 22.07 -3.35
CA GLU A 88 4.60 20.66 -3.06
C GLU A 88 3.32 19.82 -3.18
N GLY A 89 3.45 18.65 -3.77
CA GLY A 89 2.33 17.72 -3.97
C GLY A 89 1.34 18.12 -5.06
N VAL A 90 1.64 19.16 -5.84
CA VAL A 90 0.88 19.54 -7.03
C VAL A 90 1.70 19.26 -8.28
N ALA A 91 1.09 18.81 -9.34
CA ALA A 91 1.72 18.70 -10.63
C ALA A 91 0.71 18.87 -11.77
N ASP A 92 0.99 19.79 -12.65
CA ASP A 92 0.30 19.90 -13.93
C ASP A 92 0.89 18.91 -14.95
N ALA A 93 0.13 18.67 -16.00
CA ALA A 93 0.61 17.83 -17.09
C ALA A 93 1.89 18.42 -17.72
N GLY A 94 2.94 17.61 -17.76
CA GLY A 94 4.26 18.00 -18.25
C GLY A 94 5.27 18.35 -17.17
N ASP A 95 4.83 18.63 -15.94
CA ASP A 95 5.72 18.85 -14.80
C ASP A 95 6.59 17.62 -14.53
N LYS A 96 7.75 17.85 -13.92
CA LYS A 96 8.63 16.78 -13.50
C LYS A 96 8.36 16.43 -12.05
N VAL A 97 8.25 15.14 -11.80
CA VAL A 97 8.09 14.57 -10.48
C VAL A 97 9.30 13.71 -10.17
N THR A 98 10.04 14.09 -9.13
CA THR A 98 11.18 13.33 -8.63
C THR A 98 10.72 12.32 -7.61
N ILE A 99 10.99 11.06 -7.88
CA ILE A 99 10.68 9.93 -7.01
C ILE A 99 12.01 9.42 -6.46
N LYS A 100 12.19 9.52 -5.16
CA LYS A 100 13.36 8.98 -4.48
C LYS A 100 12.99 7.74 -3.67
N GLY A 101 13.93 6.80 -3.64
CA GLY A 101 13.71 5.54 -2.97
C GLY A 101 14.99 4.71 -2.85
N GLU A 102 14.83 3.42 -2.81
CA GLU A 102 15.92 2.44 -2.73
C GLU A 102 15.63 1.26 -3.65
N ASN A 103 16.71 0.65 -4.15
CA ASN A 103 16.69 -0.59 -4.93
C ASN A 103 15.84 -0.53 -6.20
N PHE A 104 15.81 0.61 -6.89
CA PHE A 104 15.09 0.74 -8.17
C PHE A 104 15.78 -0.05 -9.31
N GLY A 105 17.02 -0.49 -9.07
CA GLY A 105 17.81 -1.20 -10.07
C GLY A 105 18.44 -0.27 -11.09
N VAL A 106 19.02 -0.87 -12.14
CA VAL A 106 19.78 -0.15 -13.17
C VAL A 106 19.13 -0.22 -14.56
N ASN A 107 18.06 -0.99 -14.70
CA ASN A 107 17.41 -1.23 -15.99
C ASN A 107 16.00 -0.61 -16.03
N ALA A 108 15.85 0.48 -16.74
CA ALA A 108 14.56 1.17 -16.89
C ALA A 108 13.46 0.31 -17.53
N ALA A 109 13.83 -0.74 -18.29
CA ALA A 109 12.84 -1.62 -18.92
C ALA A 109 12.05 -2.48 -17.90
N ASP A 110 12.58 -2.64 -16.70
CA ASP A 110 11.93 -3.39 -15.62
C ASP A 110 10.97 -2.53 -14.77
N ILE A 111 10.91 -1.22 -15.07
CA ILE A 111 10.21 -0.22 -14.29
C ILE A 111 9.00 0.31 -15.07
N SER A 112 7.93 0.59 -14.37
CA SER A 112 6.85 1.43 -14.87
C SER A 112 6.42 2.43 -13.79
N VAL A 113 5.97 3.60 -14.24
CA VAL A 113 5.46 4.67 -13.36
C VAL A 113 4.07 5.06 -13.84
N SER A 114 3.17 5.27 -12.91
CA SER A 114 1.84 5.79 -13.22
C SER A 114 1.37 6.80 -12.16
N PHE A 115 0.51 7.72 -12.59
CA PHE A 115 -0.17 8.70 -11.74
C PHE A 115 -1.64 8.29 -11.65
N ASN A 116 -2.05 7.77 -10.51
CA ASN A 116 -3.39 7.24 -10.29
C ASN A 116 -3.84 6.31 -11.45
N GLY A 117 -2.96 5.37 -11.84
CA GLY A 117 -3.21 4.41 -12.92
C GLY A 117 -2.97 4.94 -14.33
N THR A 118 -2.75 6.24 -14.55
CA THR A 118 -2.37 6.78 -15.87
C THR A 118 -0.87 6.62 -16.08
N PRO A 119 -0.41 5.84 -17.08
CA PRO A 119 1.01 5.63 -17.32
C PRO A 119 1.76 6.93 -17.62
N ALA A 120 2.98 7.03 -17.10
CA ALA A 120 3.86 8.17 -17.26
C ALA A 120 5.18 7.80 -17.94
N GLU A 121 5.71 8.71 -18.75
CA GLU A 121 7.08 8.64 -19.18
C GLU A 121 8.02 8.99 -18.03
N PHE A 122 9.17 8.33 -17.96
CA PHE A 122 10.13 8.56 -16.90
C PHE A 122 11.57 8.33 -17.37
N GLN A 123 12.50 8.84 -16.59
CA GLN A 123 13.93 8.57 -16.68
C GLN A 123 14.41 7.96 -15.36
N LEU A 124 15.05 6.80 -15.44
CA LEU A 124 15.84 6.25 -14.34
C LEU A 124 17.16 6.98 -14.29
N VAL A 125 17.40 7.76 -13.25
CA VAL A 125 18.65 8.53 -13.07
C VAL A 125 19.72 7.63 -12.45
N ASP A 126 19.34 6.92 -11.40
CA ASP A 126 20.17 5.94 -10.69
C ASP A 126 19.28 4.97 -9.88
N GLU A 127 19.90 4.06 -9.12
CA GLU A 127 19.20 3.04 -8.32
C GLU A 127 18.28 3.59 -7.22
N THR A 128 18.30 4.90 -7.00
CA THR A 128 17.56 5.59 -5.94
C THR A 128 16.66 6.72 -6.44
N THR A 129 16.76 7.07 -7.73
CA THR A 129 16.11 8.27 -8.27
C THR A 129 15.49 8.02 -9.63
N ILE A 130 14.19 8.29 -9.71
CA ILE A 130 13.40 8.31 -10.96
C ILE A 130 12.85 9.72 -11.12
N ILE A 131 12.90 10.26 -12.35
CA ILE A 131 12.22 11.49 -12.74
C ILE A 131 11.11 11.12 -13.72
N ALA A 132 9.87 11.29 -13.31
CA ALA A 132 8.69 11.05 -14.12
C ALA A 132 8.15 12.36 -14.70
N THR A 133 7.53 12.28 -15.88
CA THR A 133 6.79 13.40 -16.48
C THR A 133 5.31 13.18 -16.25
N THR A 134 4.65 14.14 -15.64
CA THR A 134 3.23 14.06 -15.33
C THR A 134 2.41 13.92 -16.61
N PRO A 135 1.60 12.86 -16.75
CA PRO A 135 0.85 12.60 -17.98
C PRO A 135 -0.36 13.53 -18.14
N GLN A 136 -0.79 13.72 -19.38
CA GLN A 136 -2.00 14.47 -19.69
C GLN A 136 -3.24 13.75 -19.13
N GLY A 137 -4.14 14.51 -18.49
CA GLY A 137 -5.45 14.03 -18.08
C GLY A 137 -5.44 13.04 -16.92
N TYR A 138 -4.32 12.88 -16.20
CA TYR A 138 -4.32 12.04 -15.02
C TYR A 138 -5.27 12.60 -13.95
N ALA A 139 -5.91 11.72 -13.21
CA ALA A 139 -6.70 12.10 -12.05
C ALA A 139 -5.78 12.27 -10.83
N THR A 140 -6.12 13.22 -9.94
CA THR A 140 -5.47 13.35 -8.63
C THR A 140 -5.42 12.00 -7.93
N GLY A 141 -4.25 11.64 -7.41
CA GLY A 141 -4.06 10.37 -6.70
C GLY A 141 -2.60 9.97 -6.60
N ASN A 142 -2.36 8.77 -6.14
CA ASN A 142 -1.02 8.28 -5.81
C ASN A 142 -0.14 8.07 -7.06
N VAL A 143 1.15 8.38 -6.89
CA VAL A 143 2.18 7.94 -7.83
C VAL A 143 2.55 6.50 -7.51
N ILE A 144 2.46 5.64 -8.51
CA ILE A 144 2.73 4.21 -8.37
C ILE A 144 3.96 3.88 -9.19
N VAL A 145 4.93 3.23 -8.56
CA VAL A 145 6.12 2.68 -9.21
C VAL A 145 6.05 1.17 -9.13
N THR A 146 6.19 0.50 -10.27
CA THR A 146 6.23 -0.96 -10.32
C THR A 146 7.57 -1.41 -10.89
N ILE A 147 8.25 -2.33 -10.19
CA ILE A 147 9.54 -2.90 -10.61
C ILE A 147 9.44 -4.42 -10.59
N HIS A 148 9.69 -5.08 -11.72
CA HIS A 148 9.50 -6.53 -11.88
C HIS A 148 8.14 -7.04 -11.36
N GLY A 149 7.08 -6.23 -11.50
CA GLY A 149 5.75 -6.55 -10.99
C GLY A 149 5.52 -6.27 -9.51
N TYR A 150 6.53 -5.79 -8.77
CA TYR A 150 6.39 -5.34 -7.40
C TYR A 150 5.93 -3.87 -7.38
N GLU A 151 4.72 -3.64 -6.85
CA GLU A 151 4.09 -2.32 -6.82
C GLU A 151 4.41 -1.57 -5.52
N MET A 152 4.80 -0.30 -5.66
CA MET A 152 5.06 0.63 -4.57
C MET A 152 4.17 1.85 -4.74
N ILE A 153 3.48 2.22 -3.65
CA ILE A 153 2.60 3.37 -3.62
C ILE A 153 3.35 4.55 -2.99
N GLY A 154 3.61 5.57 -3.79
CA GLY A 154 4.17 6.84 -3.35
C GLY A 154 3.10 7.84 -2.92
N SER A 155 3.54 9.06 -2.59
CA SER A 155 2.63 10.14 -2.22
C SER A 155 1.69 10.51 -3.37
N ALA A 156 0.50 11.01 -3.02
CA ALA A 156 -0.45 11.50 -4.00
C ALA A 156 0.00 12.82 -4.62
N MET A 157 -0.25 12.98 -5.93
CA MET A 157 -0.10 14.23 -6.66
C MET A 157 -1.47 14.82 -6.99
N PHE A 158 -1.65 16.09 -6.64
CA PHE A 158 -2.85 16.84 -6.98
C PHE A 158 -2.74 17.41 -8.39
N ASN A 159 -3.68 17.07 -9.24
CA ASN A 159 -3.81 17.69 -10.56
C ASN A 159 -4.86 18.81 -10.47
N PRO A 160 -4.48 20.10 -10.55
CA PRO A 160 -5.41 21.22 -10.43
C PRO A 160 -6.44 21.28 -11.57
N ASN A 161 -6.18 20.62 -12.68
CA ASN A 161 -7.05 20.56 -13.84
C ASN A 161 -7.94 19.31 -13.89
N SER A 162 -7.79 18.39 -12.93
CA SER A 162 -8.63 17.19 -12.89
C SER A 162 -9.86 17.38 -12.03
N LYS A 163 -10.85 16.54 -12.30
CA LYS A 163 -12.01 16.34 -11.42
C LYS A 163 -11.89 14.97 -10.80
N GLY A 164 -12.03 14.88 -9.50
CA GLY A 164 -11.94 13.59 -8.81
C GLY A 164 -12.03 13.72 -7.32
N ASP A 165 -12.01 12.59 -6.64
CA ASP A 165 -11.95 12.53 -5.18
C ASP A 165 -10.56 12.93 -4.70
N VAL A 166 -10.51 13.99 -3.90
CA VAL A 166 -9.28 14.52 -3.31
C VAL A 166 -9.24 14.34 -1.78
N THR A 167 -10.15 13.55 -1.25
CA THR A 167 -10.29 13.32 0.20
C THR A 167 -8.96 12.91 0.82
N VAL A 168 -8.23 11.99 0.20
CA VAL A 168 -6.94 11.48 0.68
C VAL A 168 -5.86 12.55 0.86
N LEU A 169 -5.97 13.67 0.15
CA LEU A 169 -5.01 14.78 0.25
C LEU A 169 -5.29 15.71 1.44
N TYR A 170 -6.52 15.71 1.94
CA TYR A 170 -6.97 16.72 2.90
C TYR A 170 -7.54 16.14 4.18
N LEU A 171 -7.97 14.91 4.17
CA LEU A 171 -8.52 14.23 5.34
C LEU A 171 -7.74 12.94 5.61
N GLU A 172 -7.48 12.71 6.89
CA GLU A 172 -6.92 11.47 7.37
C GLU A 172 -7.94 10.70 8.19
N ASN A 173 -7.79 9.38 8.29
CA ASN A 173 -8.69 8.55 9.08
C ASN A 173 -10.17 8.83 8.76
N TYR A 174 -10.51 8.72 7.50
CA TYR A 174 -11.85 8.94 6.92
C TYR A 174 -12.40 7.63 6.33
N GLY A 175 -13.68 7.62 6.00
CA GLY A 175 -14.36 6.46 5.40
C GLY A 175 -14.77 5.43 6.46
N THR A 176 -14.75 4.15 6.09
CA THR A 176 -15.03 3.02 6.99
C THR A 176 -13.77 2.52 7.67
N GLY A 177 -13.90 1.90 8.84
CA GLY A 177 -12.75 1.35 9.56
C GLY A 177 -11.88 2.41 10.22
N PHE A 178 -12.49 3.38 10.89
CA PHE A 178 -11.76 4.44 11.60
C PHE A 178 -10.73 3.89 12.58
N ARG A 179 -9.53 4.46 12.59
CA ARG A 179 -8.46 4.12 13.52
C ARG A 179 -8.69 4.78 14.88
N LYS A 180 -8.40 4.04 15.94
CA LYS A 180 -8.40 4.50 17.34
C LYS A 180 -7.12 5.30 17.60
N ALA A 181 -7.23 6.35 18.44
CA ALA A 181 -6.05 7.09 18.92
C ALA A 181 -5.17 6.20 19.80
N ASP A 182 -5.77 5.46 20.70
CA ASP A 182 -5.11 4.41 21.50
C ASP A 182 -5.99 3.14 21.51
N PRO A 183 -5.53 2.03 20.91
CA PRO A 183 -6.26 0.78 20.93
C PRO A 183 -6.41 0.14 22.33
N ALA A 184 -5.55 0.51 23.30
CA ALA A 184 -5.59 0.00 24.66
C ALA A 184 -6.61 0.74 25.53
N GLU A 185 -6.93 1.98 25.18
CA GLU A 185 -7.98 2.75 25.83
C GLU A 185 -9.35 2.33 25.27
N GLY A 186 -10.34 2.34 26.10
CA GLY A 186 -11.72 2.10 25.72
C GLY A 186 -12.63 2.35 26.90
N ALA A 187 -13.60 3.23 26.69
CA ALA A 187 -14.63 3.52 27.66
C ALA A 187 -15.87 2.65 27.40
N PHE A 188 -16.66 2.47 28.43
CA PHE A 188 -17.96 1.82 28.34
C PHE A 188 -17.95 0.45 27.63
N ASN A 189 -17.48 -0.56 28.34
CA ASN A 189 -17.31 -1.92 27.82
C ASN A 189 -16.32 -2.06 26.65
N LYS A 190 -15.37 -1.17 26.55
CA LYS A 190 -14.37 -1.13 25.47
C LYS A 190 -15.00 -1.03 24.07
N GLN A 191 -16.08 -0.31 23.94
CA GLN A 191 -16.75 -0.04 22.66
C GLN A 191 -16.55 1.41 22.19
N TRP A 192 -16.12 2.31 23.06
CA TRP A 192 -15.98 3.73 22.77
C TRP A 192 -14.53 4.16 22.89
N TYR A 193 -14.03 4.83 21.85
CA TYR A 193 -12.64 5.26 21.73
C TYR A 193 -12.57 6.68 21.20
N THR A 194 -11.45 7.33 21.45
CA THR A 194 -11.09 8.56 20.76
C THR A 194 -10.64 8.21 19.34
N PRO A 195 -11.23 8.81 18.29
CA PRO A 195 -10.75 8.59 16.93
C PRO A 195 -9.40 9.28 16.73
N ALA A 196 -8.45 8.57 16.11
CA ALA A 196 -7.15 9.16 15.77
C ALA A 196 -7.33 10.33 14.80
N ILE A 197 -6.54 11.40 15.00
CA ILE A 197 -6.49 12.60 14.15
C ILE A 197 -7.70 13.54 14.30
N TRP A 198 -8.86 13.01 14.66
CA TRP A 198 -10.05 13.84 14.85
C TRP A 198 -10.02 14.61 16.17
N ILE A 199 -10.40 15.88 16.10
CA ILE A 199 -10.40 16.79 17.24
C ILE A 199 -11.83 16.94 17.76
N GLY A 200 -12.03 16.61 19.03
CA GLY A 200 -13.31 16.86 19.72
C GLY A 200 -13.22 18.08 20.63
N ASN A 201 -14.35 18.76 20.83
CA ASN A 201 -14.48 19.76 21.89
C ASN A 201 -14.95 19.10 23.21
N ALA A 202 -15.10 19.90 24.28
CA ALA A 202 -15.52 19.38 25.58
C ALA A 202 -16.85 18.62 25.57
N ALA A 203 -17.79 19.02 24.71
CA ALA A 203 -19.08 18.33 24.55
C ALA A 203 -18.94 17.01 23.80
N SER A 204 -17.92 16.86 22.92
CA SER A 204 -17.61 15.61 22.23
C SER A 204 -16.68 14.68 23.02
N ALA A 205 -16.08 15.17 24.09
CA ALA A 205 -15.28 14.32 25.00
C ALA A 205 -16.12 13.29 25.77
N ASP A 206 -17.43 13.50 25.81
CA ASP A 206 -18.36 12.49 26.32
C ASP A 206 -18.53 11.37 25.28
N PHE A 207 -18.70 10.12 25.71
CA PHE A 207 -18.83 8.97 24.81
C PHE A 207 -20.02 9.02 23.85
N ASN A 208 -20.83 10.05 23.93
CA ASN A 208 -21.94 10.32 23.00
C ASN A 208 -21.47 10.78 21.61
N MET A 209 -20.21 11.22 21.47
CA MET A 209 -19.61 11.67 20.21
C MET A 209 -18.18 11.13 20.10
N ALA A 210 -18.06 9.91 19.67
CA ALA A 210 -16.77 9.23 19.63
C ALA A 210 -16.74 8.17 18.55
N LEU A 211 -15.63 7.46 18.47
CA LEU A 211 -15.49 6.25 17.67
C LEU A 211 -16.16 5.10 18.40
N GLN A 212 -17.13 4.45 17.78
CA GLN A 212 -17.72 3.21 18.29
C GLN A 212 -17.13 2.01 17.56
N ASP A 213 -16.76 0.98 18.33
CA ASP A 213 -16.27 -0.31 17.83
C ASP A 213 -17.22 -1.41 18.31
N VAL A 214 -18.00 -1.94 17.39
CA VAL A 214 -18.95 -3.05 17.63
C VAL A 214 -18.80 -4.14 16.57
N GLY A 215 -17.56 -4.37 16.13
CA GLY A 215 -17.20 -5.28 15.04
C GLY A 215 -16.76 -4.56 13.78
N ASP A 216 -17.17 -3.33 13.60
CA ASP A 216 -16.65 -2.36 12.67
C ASP A 216 -16.50 -1.01 13.36
N THR A 217 -15.62 -0.13 12.89
CA THR A 217 -15.35 1.16 13.53
C THR A 217 -15.97 2.31 12.74
N PHE A 218 -16.75 3.13 13.41
CA PHE A 218 -17.41 4.30 12.81
C PHE A 218 -17.51 5.46 13.80
N LEU A 219 -17.58 6.67 13.27
CA LEU A 219 -17.87 7.84 14.11
C LEU A 219 -19.34 7.82 14.52
N ALA A 220 -19.59 7.94 15.82
CA ALA A 220 -20.94 7.89 16.38
C ALA A 220 -21.28 9.16 17.14
N PHE A 221 -22.49 9.65 16.92
CA PHE A 221 -23.14 10.72 17.65
C PHE A 221 -24.37 10.11 18.30
N GLN A 222 -24.29 9.77 19.56
CA GLN A 222 -25.36 9.05 20.23
C GLN A 222 -25.94 9.85 21.39
N VAL A 223 -27.25 10.03 21.39
CA VAL A 223 -28.03 10.54 22.51
C VAL A 223 -28.75 9.38 23.18
N GLY A 224 -28.66 9.28 24.48
CA GLY A 224 -29.34 8.25 25.25
C GLY A 224 -28.59 7.88 26.55
N TRP A 225 -29.05 6.84 27.22
CA TRP A 225 -28.44 6.31 28.41
C TRP A 225 -28.04 7.36 29.46
N GLN A 226 -29.02 8.16 29.94
CA GLN A 226 -28.85 9.22 30.94
C GLN A 226 -28.00 10.42 30.49
N LYS A 227 -27.76 10.59 29.23
CA LYS A 227 -27.06 11.75 28.67
C LYS A 227 -28.02 12.76 28.11
N ALA A 228 -27.71 14.03 28.32
CA ALA A 228 -28.46 15.13 27.73
C ALA A 228 -28.28 15.17 26.22
N ALA A 229 -29.19 15.85 25.51
CA ALA A 229 -29.00 16.13 24.09
C ALA A 229 -27.70 16.91 23.85
N TYR A 230 -27.11 16.74 22.69
CA TYR A 230 -25.92 17.50 22.32
C TYR A 230 -26.21 19.00 22.34
N ASN A 231 -25.30 19.72 22.97
CA ASN A 231 -25.29 21.16 22.89
C ASN A 231 -23.90 21.59 22.42
N ASN A 232 -23.81 21.98 21.13
CA ASN A 232 -22.58 22.43 20.50
C ASN A 232 -21.40 21.43 20.52
N GLY A 233 -21.70 20.12 20.45
CA GLY A 233 -20.69 19.09 20.27
C GLY A 233 -20.06 19.18 18.87
N LYS A 234 -18.74 19.06 18.79
CA LYS A 234 -17.98 19.10 17.54
C LYS A 234 -16.95 17.98 17.47
N LEU A 235 -16.87 17.35 16.31
CA LEU A 235 -15.83 16.43 15.93
C LEU A 235 -15.34 16.84 14.55
N TYR A 236 -14.06 17.21 14.41
CA TYR A 236 -13.56 17.83 13.19
C TYR A 236 -12.09 17.55 12.94
N GLN A 237 -11.69 17.73 11.71
CA GLN A 237 -10.30 17.93 11.30
C GLN A 237 -10.16 19.36 10.76
N ALA A 238 -8.99 19.95 10.95
CA ALA A 238 -8.64 21.22 10.33
C ALA A 238 -7.63 20.96 9.20
N THR A 239 -7.93 21.42 8.02
CA THR A 239 -7.08 21.32 6.86
C THR A 239 -7.13 22.60 6.02
N THR A 240 -6.10 22.84 5.22
CA THR A 240 -6.06 23.97 4.29
C THR A 240 -6.29 23.47 2.89
N LEU A 241 -7.41 23.85 2.29
CA LEU A 241 -7.71 23.54 0.90
C LEU A 241 -6.96 24.52 -0.01
N ARG A 242 -6.40 24.00 -1.11
CA ARG A 242 -5.86 24.83 -2.18
C ARG A 242 -6.99 25.60 -2.87
N LYS A 243 -6.66 26.65 -3.60
CA LYS A 243 -7.68 27.40 -4.37
C LYS A 243 -8.37 26.47 -5.37
N GLY A 244 -9.68 26.39 -5.31
CA GLY A 244 -10.48 25.51 -6.17
C GLY A 244 -11.96 25.51 -5.80
N THR A 245 -12.73 24.72 -6.53
CA THR A 245 -14.16 24.47 -6.22
C THR A 245 -14.28 23.02 -5.74
N TYR A 246 -14.79 22.84 -4.55
CA TYR A 246 -14.93 21.54 -3.90
C TYR A 246 -16.39 21.24 -3.60
N ARG A 247 -16.74 19.95 -3.66
CA ARG A 247 -18.02 19.42 -3.18
C ARG A 247 -17.74 18.43 -2.06
N LEU A 248 -18.31 18.67 -0.90
CA LEU A 248 -18.28 17.69 0.20
C LEU A 248 -19.44 16.72 0.00
N GLU A 249 -19.14 15.45 -0.02
CA GLU A 249 -20.11 14.35 0.00
C GLU A 249 -19.96 13.60 1.33
N VAL A 250 -21.07 13.34 2.03
CA VAL A 250 -21.14 12.64 3.30
C VAL A 250 -22.19 11.55 3.26
#